data_22ad2ca9ab06114efc384c4d571bbc22
#
_entry.id   22ad2ca9ab06114efc384c4d571bbc22
#
_cell.length_a   1.000
_cell.length_b   1.000
_cell.length_c   1.000
_cell.angle_alpha   90.00
_cell.angle_beta   90.00
_cell.angle_gamma   90.00
#
_symmetry.space_group_name_H-M   'P 1'
#
loop_
_entity.id
_entity.type
_entity.pdbx_description
1 polymer ?
#
loop_
_entity_poly.entity_id
_entity_poly.type
_entity_poly.pdbx_seq_one_letter_code
_entity_poly.pdbx_strand_id
1 'polypeptide(L)' 'PIAITRSIKMMSIGEQMHIVAPWYTAYGVEGTTIIKPYSNLLIILTIEE' A
#
# COMPACT_ATOMS: atom_id res chain seq x y z
N PRO A 1 -2.21 -1.79 5.76
CA PRO A 1 -0.98 -2.55 5.48
C PRO A 1 0.28 -1.78 5.84
N ILE A 2 1.30 -2.49 6.25
CA ILE A 2 2.58 -1.90 6.67
C ILE A 2 3.24 -1.08 5.55
N ALA A 3 3.07 -1.48 4.30
CA ALA A 3 3.61 -0.77 3.15
C ALA A 3 3.04 0.65 3.06
N ILE A 4 1.74 0.83 3.27
CA ILE A 4 1.09 2.14 3.27
C ILE A 4 1.56 2.98 4.44
N THR A 5 1.59 2.41 5.64
CA THR A 5 2.00 3.12 6.85
C THR A 5 3.43 3.65 6.74
N ARG A 6 4.36 2.83 6.27
CA ARG A 6 5.75 3.23 6.08
C ARG A 6 5.91 4.31 5.00
N SER A 7 5.16 4.19 3.90
CA SER A 7 5.23 5.13 2.79
C SER A 7 4.72 6.51 3.18
N ILE A 8 3.61 6.58 3.93
CA ILE A 8 3.06 7.86 4.40
C ILE A 8 4.08 8.63 5.24
N LYS A 9 4.85 7.93 6.08
CA LYS A 9 5.88 8.57 6.93
C LYS A 9 7.02 9.18 6.13
N MET A 10 7.23 8.75 4.88
CA MET A 10 8.29 9.22 4.01
C MET A 10 7.84 10.32 3.05
N MET A 11 6.53 10.60 3.00
CA MET A 11 5.95 11.51 2.01
C MET A 11 5.72 12.90 2.56
N SER A 12 5.79 13.89 1.65
CA SER A 12 5.43 15.28 1.91
C SER A 12 4.08 15.60 1.27
N ILE A 13 3.42 16.67 1.76
CA ILE A 13 2.15 17.14 1.20
C ILE A 13 2.33 17.46 -0.29
N GLY A 14 1.39 17.00 -1.11
CA GLY A 14 1.41 17.17 -2.57
C GLY A 14 2.19 16.09 -3.32
N GLU A 15 2.92 15.26 -2.60
CA GLU A 15 3.72 14.19 -3.20
C GLU A 15 2.86 12.98 -3.55
N GLN A 16 3.21 12.33 -4.66
CA GLN A 16 2.63 11.06 -5.07
C GLN A 16 3.71 9.98 -5.04
N MET A 17 3.36 8.80 -4.52
CA MET A 17 4.27 7.65 -4.47
C MET A 17 3.60 6.41 -5.06
N HIS A 18 4.32 5.69 -5.92
CA HIS A 18 3.92 4.41 -6.46
C HIS A 18 4.67 3.32 -5.69
N ILE A 19 3.91 2.37 -5.13
CA ILE A 19 4.46 1.34 -4.24
C ILE A 19 4.12 -0.03 -4.80
N VAL A 20 5.13 -0.88 -4.96
CA VAL A 20 4.93 -2.30 -5.21
C VAL A 20 4.97 -3.01 -3.86
N ALA A 21 3.84 -3.52 -3.42
CA ALA A 21 3.70 -4.18 -2.13
C ALA A 21 3.53 -5.69 -2.33
N PRO A 22 4.57 -6.50 -2.00
CA PRO A 22 4.39 -7.95 -1.97
C PRO A 22 3.26 -8.33 -1.00
N TRP A 23 2.61 -9.46 -1.24
CA TRP A 23 1.44 -9.89 -0.48
C TRP A 23 1.65 -9.88 1.05
N TYR A 24 2.84 -10.21 1.54
CA TYR A 24 3.12 -10.27 2.98
C TYR A 24 3.26 -8.88 3.63
N THR A 25 3.36 -7.81 2.84
CA THR A 25 3.32 -6.42 3.32
C THR A 25 1.98 -5.75 3.05
N ALA A 26 1.04 -6.45 2.43
CA ALA A 26 -0.29 -5.97 2.09
C ALA A 26 -1.35 -6.72 2.92
N TYR A 27 -2.19 -7.53 2.27
CA TYR A 27 -3.31 -8.19 2.96
C TYR A 27 -3.08 -9.67 3.24
N GLY A 28 -1.88 -10.18 2.95
CA GLY A 28 -1.42 -11.49 3.40
C GLY A 28 -2.19 -12.68 2.87
N VAL A 29 -2.28 -13.71 3.70
CA VAL A 29 -2.91 -14.98 3.35
C VAL A 29 -4.44 -14.92 3.39
N GLU A 30 -5.02 -13.96 4.08
CA GLU A 30 -6.47 -13.83 4.24
C GLU A 30 -7.11 -13.01 3.12
N GLY A 31 -6.39 -12.00 2.62
CA GLY A 31 -6.96 -11.06 1.66
C GLY A 31 -8.08 -10.22 2.25
N THR A 32 -8.95 -9.72 1.40
CA THR A 32 -10.18 -8.99 1.77
C THR A 32 -11.32 -9.45 0.87
N THR A 33 -12.49 -8.82 1.01
CA THR A 33 -13.64 -9.11 0.13
C THR A 33 -13.37 -8.85 -1.35
N ILE A 34 -12.44 -7.94 -1.66
CA ILE A 34 -12.09 -7.55 -3.04
C ILE A 34 -10.66 -7.91 -3.43
N ILE A 35 -9.78 -8.14 -2.46
CA ILE A 35 -8.38 -8.50 -2.70
C ILE A 35 -8.18 -9.97 -2.36
N LYS A 36 -7.80 -10.77 -3.36
CA LYS A 36 -7.56 -12.20 -3.16
C LYS A 36 -6.38 -12.44 -2.22
N PRO A 37 -6.36 -13.57 -1.50
CA PRO A 37 -5.19 -14.01 -0.73
C PRO A 37 -3.93 -14.04 -1.60
N TYR A 38 -2.79 -13.75 -0.98
CA TYR A 38 -1.46 -13.73 -1.63
C TYR A 38 -1.33 -12.75 -2.79
N SER A 39 -2.14 -11.68 -2.81
CA SER A 39 -2.06 -10.67 -3.87
C SER A 39 -0.91 -9.70 -3.64
N ASN A 40 -0.05 -9.57 -4.64
CA ASN A 40 0.90 -8.47 -4.71
C ASN A 40 0.16 -7.25 -5.24
N LEU A 41 0.40 -6.08 -4.64
CA LEU A 41 -0.34 -4.86 -4.97
C LEU A 41 0.57 -3.80 -5.57
N LEU A 42 0.01 -3.05 -6.52
CA LEU A 42 0.52 -1.75 -6.91
C LEU A 42 -0.36 -0.70 -6.23
N ILE A 43 0.23 0.09 -5.35
CA ILE A 43 -0.47 1.11 -4.57
C ILE A 43 0.00 2.48 -5.01
N ILE A 44 -0.94 3.37 -5.28
CA ILE A 44 -0.64 4.77 -5.61
C ILE A 44 -1.19 5.62 -4.48
N LEU A 45 -0.28 6.30 -3.78
CA LEU A 45 -0.63 7.19 -2.66
C LEU A 45 -0.37 8.63 -3.04
N THR A 46 -1.28 9.52 -2.65
CA THR A 46 -1.11 10.96 -2.76
C THR A 46 -1.43 11.59 -1.42
N ILE A 47 -0.55 12.48 -0.94
CA ILE A 47 -0.77 13.24 0.28
C ILE A 47 -1.37 14.59 -0.13
N GLU A 48 -2.59 14.85 0.30
CA GLU A 48 -3.30 16.10 0.03
C GLU A 48 -3.41 16.95 1.29
N GLU A 49 -3.44 18.25 1.08
CA GLU A 49 -3.62 19.21 2.16
C GLU A 49 -5.05 19.21 2.70
#